data_55461e8d3f96dd42c7a8f7fa455d6cbc
#
_entry.id   55461e8d3f96dd42c7a8f7fa455d6cbc
#
_cell.length_a   1.000
_cell.length_b   1.000
_cell.length_c   1.000
_cell.angle_alpha   90.00
_cell.angle_beta   90.00
_cell.angle_gamma   90.00
#
_symmetry.space_group_name_H-M   'P 1'
#
loop_
_entity.id
_entity.type
_entity.pdbx_description
1 polymer ?
#
loop_
_entity_poly.entity_id
_entity_poly.type
_entity_poly.pdbx_seq_one_letter_code
_entity_poly.pdbx_strand_id
1 'polypeptide(L)'
;AYGLLDADETYDAVRTYQTPLTDTTASELGSVYEQLTSELPIDCDGQHVSVRRSADLRYRGQSFELEVNAEVPIDIDALRAAFEATHERIYGYRAEEAVEVVTLRAAAVVARSIPETGLAESTFAKLGEHTAVFGGEEYSTPTYQRPMTAGTTRSGPAILEQDESTTVVPPGWDVTVAENGALVLTEATQ
;
A
#
# COMPACT_ATOMS: atom_id res chain seq x y z
N ALA A 1 1.24 12.72 0.73
CA ALA A 1 2.23 12.80 1.83
C ALA A 1 1.80 11.95 3.04
N TYR A 2 0.52 11.96 3.45
CA TYR A 2 0.05 11.22 4.63
C TYR A 2 0.23 9.70 4.53
N GLY A 3 -0.01 9.11 3.36
CA GLY A 3 0.21 7.67 3.13
C GLY A 3 1.66 7.21 3.24
N LEU A 4 2.64 8.13 3.16
CA LEU A 4 4.04 7.80 3.40
C LEU A 4 4.37 7.64 4.89
N LEU A 5 3.56 8.24 5.78
CA LEU A 5 3.72 8.09 7.23
C LEU A 5 3.17 6.75 7.74
N ASP A 6 2.30 6.11 6.94
CA ASP A 6 1.69 4.80 7.21
C ASP A 6 2.45 3.65 6.53
N ALA A 7 3.52 3.95 5.81
CA ALA A 7 4.31 2.90 5.16
C ALA A 7 5.10 2.12 6.21
N ASP A 8 4.91 0.79 6.22
CA ASP A 8 5.71 -0.10 7.01
C ASP A 8 7.19 0.02 6.62
N GLU A 9 8.07 -0.10 7.59
CA GLU A 9 9.49 -0.20 7.33
C GLU A 9 9.84 -1.64 6.95
N THR A 10 10.48 -1.81 5.79
CA THR A 10 10.80 -3.15 5.28
C THR A 10 12.30 -3.29 5.07
N TYR A 11 12.86 -4.38 5.57
CA TYR A 11 14.26 -4.78 5.37
C TYR A 11 14.30 -6.08 4.61
N ASP A 12 15.04 -6.12 3.52
CA ASP A 12 15.08 -7.25 2.59
C ASP A 12 16.43 -7.95 2.61
N ALA A 13 16.41 -9.29 2.64
CA ALA A 13 17.55 -10.14 2.39
C ALA A 13 17.24 -11.03 1.19
N VAL A 14 18.15 -11.09 0.23
CA VAL A 14 17.91 -11.75 -1.07
C VAL A 14 19.10 -12.63 -1.42
N ARG A 15 18.82 -13.83 -1.97
CA ARG A 15 19.85 -14.77 -2.45
C ARG A 15 19.46 -15.40 -3.76
N THR A 16 20.34 -15.30 -4.76
CA THR A 16 20.21 -16.05 -6.02
C THR A 16 20.45 -17.52 -5.74
N TYR A 17 19.56 -18.39 -6.27
CA TYR A 17 19.63 -19.84 -6.03
C TYR A 17 19.81 -20.65 -7.33
N GLN A 18 19.07 -20.36 -8.37
CA GLN A 18 19.13 -20.91 -9.74
C GLN A 18 19.20 -22.45 -9.79
N THR A 19 18.25 -23.13 -9.17
CA THR A 19 18.20 -24.58 -9.08
C THR A 19 16.78 -25.08 -9.39
N PRO A 20 16.63 -26.14 -10.21
CA PRO A 20 15.33 -26.78 -10.39
C PRO A 20 14.75 -27.28 -9.07
N LEU A 21 13.43 -27.18 -8.90
CA LEU A 21 12.75 -27.70 -7.70
C LEU A 21 12.94 -29.21 -7.52
N THR A 22 13.21 -29.96 -8.61
CA THR A 22 13.52 -31.38 -8.56
C THR A 22 14.90 -31.69 -7.99
N ASP A 23 15.82 -30.73 -8.02
CA ASP A 23 17.24 -30.90 -7.68
C ASP A 23 17.55 -30.24 -6.31
N THR A 24 16.53 -29.82 -5.57
CA THR A 24 16.65 -29.25 -4.23
C THR A 24 15.71 -29.94 -3.25
N THR A 25 15.96 -29.76 -1.97
CA THR A 25 15.15 -30.32 -0.90
C THR A 25 14.54 -29.21 -0.02
N ALA A 26 13.45 -29.53 0.67
CA ALA A 26 12.82 -28.63 1.63
C ALA A 26 13.81 -28.19 2.74
N SER A 27 14.70 -29.08 3.16
CA SER A 27 15.73 -28.79 4.17
C SER A 27 16.77 -27.78 3.66
N GLU A 28 17.21 -27.91 2.40
CA GLU A 28 18.17 -26.97 1.81
C GLU A 28 17.57 -25.58 1.68
N LEU A 29 16.34 -25.47 1.13
CA LEU A 29 15.63 -24.18 1.06
C LEU A 29 15.36 -23.60 2.45
N GLY A 30 14.96 -24.44 3.41
CA GLY A 30 14.77 -24.04 4.80
C GLY A 30 16.03 -23.42 5.40
N SER A 31 17.19 -24.05 5.21
CA SER A 31 18.48 -23.56 5.69
C SER A 31 18.86 -22.21 5.06
N VAL A 32 18.55 -22.00 3.77
CA VAL A 32 18.78 -20.69 3.13
C VAL A 32 17.86 -19.62 3.73
N TYR A 33 16.58 -19.93 3.98
CA TYR A 33 15.68 -18.98 4.63
C TYR A 33 16.08 -18.67 6.08
N GLU A 34 16.60 -19.63 6.83
CA GLU A 34 17.16 -19.38 8.16
C GLU A 34 18.32 -18.40 8.11
N GLN A 35 19.25 -18.59 7.16
CA GLN A 35 20.35 -17.65 6.93
C GLN A 35 19.86 -16.26 6.55
N LEU A 36 18.97 -16.12 5.54
CA LEU A 36 18.41 -14.86 5.15
C LEU A 36 17.68 -14.16 6.32
N THR A 37 16.93 -14.93 7.10
CA THR A 37 16.23 -14.38 8.28
C THR A 37 17.22 -13.88 9.33
N SER A 38 18.36 -14.54 9.51
CA SER A 38 19.39 -14.11 10.45
C SER A 38 20.11 -12.82 10.06
N GLU A 39 20.05 -12.45 8.77
CA GLU A 39 20.62 -11.21 8.24
C GLU A 39 19.67 -10.00 8.44
N LEU A 40 18.40 -10.25 8.80
CA LEU A 40 17.40 -9.20 8.98
C LEU A 40 17.43 -8.61 10.40
N PRO A 41 17.17 -7.31 10.57
CA PRO A 41 17.01 -6.69 11.89
C PRO A 41 15.66 -7.11 12.50
N ILE A 42 15.65 -8.20 13.28
CA ILE A 42 14.42 -8.76 13.88
C ILE A 42 14.12 -8.11 15.24
N ASP A 43 15.10 -7.45 15.86
CA ASP A 43 14.95 -6.76 17.13
C ASP A 43 14.90 -5.23 16.86
N CYS A 44 13.71 -4.71 16.74
CA CYS A 44 13.45 -3.29 16.51
C CYS A 44 12.74 -2.69 17.74
N ASP A 45 13.46 -2.44 18.82
CA ASP A 45 13.04 -1.63 19.98
C ASP A 45 11.60 -1.91 20.49
N GLY A 46 11.21 -3.19 20.55
CA GLY A 46 9.89 -3.61 21.06
C GLY A 46 8.73 -3.44 20.03
N GLN A 47 9.02 -3.14 18.78
CA GLN A 47 8.02 -3.10 17.72
C GLN A 47 7.67 -4.50 17.21
N HIS A 48 6.45 -4.67 16.71
CA HIS A 48 6.03 -5.95 16.15
C HIS A 48 6.65 -6.14 14.76
N VAL A 49 7.59 -7.09 14.67
CA VAL A 49 8.25 -7.46 13.40
C VAL A 49 7.64 -8.75 12.87
N SER A 50 7.17 -8.74 11.64
CA SER A 50 6.76 -9.94 10.92
C SER A 50 7.78 -10.28 9.84
N VAL A 51 8.08 -11.57 9.66
CA VAL A 51 9.00 -12.03 8.59
C VAL A 51 8.18 -12.68 7.49
N ARG A 52 8.23 -12.09 6.29
CA ARG A 52 7.69 -12.66 5.06
C ARG A 52 8.80 -13.35 4.27
N ARG A 53 8.46 -14.48 3.65
CA ARG A 53 9.39 -15.23 2.79
C ARG A 53 8.73 -15.46 1.46
N SER A 54 9.51 -15.32 0.37
CA SER A 54 9.03 -15.57 -0.98
C SER A 54 10.15 -16.18 -1.84
N ALA A 55 9.74 -16.81 -2.94
CA ALA A 55 10.65 -17.34 -3.95
C ALA A 55 10.24 -16.81 -5.31
N ASP A 56 11.21 -16.38 -6.11
CA ASP A 56 11.02 -16.11 -7.53
C ASP A 56 11.21 -17.43 -8.29
N LEU A 57 10.15 -17.88 -8.93
CA LEU A 57 10.10 -19.14 -9.68
C LEU A 57 9.80 -18.88 -11.14
N ARG A 58 10.30 -19.76 -12.02
CA ARG A 58 9.97 -19.76 -13.45
C ARG A 58 9.95 -21.17 -14.02
N TYR A 59 9.29 -21.35 -15.14
CA TYR A 59 9.53 -22.54 -15.96
C TYR A 59 10.90 -22.43 -16.62
N ARG A 60 11.60 -23.55 -16.73
CA ARG A 60 12.94 -23.62 -17.35
C ARG A 60 12.90 -23.09 -18.77
N GLY A 61 13.77 -22.12 -19.06
CA GLY A 61 13.83 -21.46 -20.36
C GLY A 61 12.97 -20.19 -20.51
N GLN A 62 12.16 -19.86 -19.50
CA GLN A 62 11.49 -18.55 -19.45
C GLN A 62 12.45 -17.44 -19.02
N SER A 63 12.23 -16.22 -19.53
CA SER A 63 13.03 -15.04 -19.21
C SER A 63 12.45 -14.18 -18.09
N PHE A 64 11.30 -14.55 -17.54
CA PHE A 64 10.62 -13.85 -16.45
C PHE A 64 10.32 -14.81 -15.31
N GLU A 65 10.31 -14.29 -14.11
CA GLU A 65 9.99 -15.00 -12.88
C GLU A 65 8.68 -14.50 -12.30
N LEU A 66 8.03 -15.35 -11.48
CA LEU A 66 6.88 -14.99 -10.66
C LEU A 66 7.22 -15.22 -9.20
N GLU A 67 6.97 -14.21 -8.39
CA GLU A 67 7.11 -14.29 -6.95
C GLU A 67 5.92 -15.05 -6.35
N VAL A 68 6.24 -16.03 -5.49
CA VAL A 68 5.26 -16.78 -4.70
C VAL A 68 5.69 -16.80 -3.24
N ASN A 69 4.71 -16.81 -2.34
CA ASN A 69 4.98 -16.93 -0.92
C ASN A 69 5.59 -18.29 -0.58
N ALA A 70 6.58 -18.30 0.31
CA ALA A 70 7.21 -19.50 0.84
C ALA A 70 6.88 -19.61 2.34
N GLU A 71 5.99 -20.53 2.69
CA GLU A 71 5.63 -20.80 4.08
C GLU A 71 6.67 -21.73 4.74
N VAL A 72 6.85 -21.57 6.04
CA VAL A 72 7.76 -22.41 6.82
C VAL A 72 6.94 -23.30 7.77
N PRO A 73 7.17 -24.62 7.80
CA PRO A 73 8.24 -25.37 7.10
C PRO A 73 8.04 -25.42 5.58
N ILE A 74 9.14 -25.39 4.84
CA ILE A 74 9.10 -25.40 3.37
C ILE A 74 8.51 -26.72 2.86
N ASP A 75 7.56 -26.59 1.92
CA ASP A 75 7.00 -27.69 1.14
C ASP A 75 7.23 -27.42 -0.35
N ILE A 76 8.01 -28.27 -0.99
CA ILE A 76 8.37 -28.16 -2.42
C ILE A 76 7.16 -28.28 -3.32
N ASP A 77 6.23 -29.20 -2.99
CA ASP A 77 5.02 -29.42 -3.80
C ASP A 77 4.04 -28.24 -3.66
N ALA A 78 3.92 -27.68 -2.45
CA ALA A 78 3.13 -26.48 -2.22
C ALA A 78 3.72 -25.26 -2.95
N LEU A 79 5.04 -25.07 -2.96
CA LEU A 79 5.73 -24.02 -3.72
C LEU A 79 5.47 -24.16 -5.24
N ARG A 80 5.59 -25.36 -5.77
CA ARG A 80 5.28 -25.67 -7.17
C ARG A 80 3.82 -25.32 -7.49
N ALA A 81 2.88 -25.82 -6.68
CA ALA A 81 1.46 -25.59 -6.88
C ALA A 81 1.09 -24.11 -6.84
N ALA A 82 1.68 -23.33 -5.92
CA ALA A 82 1.48 -21.89 -5.81
C ALA A 82 2.00 -21.15 -7.06
N PHE A 83 3.16 -21.53 -7.57
CA PHE A 83 3.70 -20.99 -8.81
C PHE A 83 2.82 -21.32 -10.01
N GLU A 84 2.44 -22.59 -10.20
CA GLU A 84 1.60 -23.02 -11.32
C GLU A 84 0.24 -22.35 -11.32
N ALA A 85 -0.39 -22.17 -10.14
CA ALA A 85 -1.65 -21.46 -10.00
C ALA A 85 -1.51 -19.97 -10.33
N THR A 86 -0.41 -19.35 -9.89
CA THR A 86 -0.12 -17.94 -10.19
C THR A 86 0.15 -17.75 -11.69
N HIS A 87 0.92 -18.64 -12.30
CA HIS A 87 1.22 -18.62 -13.73
C HIS A 87 -0.04 -18.80 -14.57
N GLU A 88 -0.89 -19.77 -14.23
CA GLU A 88 -2.17 -20.00 -14.92
C GLU A 88 -3.12 -18.79 -14.79
N ARG A 89 -3.17 -18.16 -13.62
CA ARG A 89 -3.99 -16.95 -13.40
C ARG A 89 -3.53 -15.77 -14.25
N ILE A 90 -2.22 -15.62 -14.47
CA ILE A 90 -1.65 -14.47 -15.20
C ILE A 90 -1.61 -14.73 -16.71
N TYR A 91 -1.23 -15.94 -17.12
CA TYR A 91 -0.96 -16.28 -18.51
C TYR A 91 -1.98 -17.23 -19.14
N GLY A 92 -2.88 -17.82 -18.34
CA GLY A 92 -3.98 -18.66 -18.82
C GLY A 92 -3.60 -20.11 -19.11
N TYR A 93 -2.38 -20.55 -18.77
CA TYR A 93 -1.91 -21.91 -19.01
C TYR A 93 -0.90 -22.38 -17.96
N ARG A 94 -0.70 -23.69 -17.87
CA ARG A 94 0.41 -24.36 -17.17
C ARG A 94 1.31 -25.00 -18.20
N ALA A 95 2.61 -24.98 -17.98
CA ALA A 95 3.59 -25.63 -18.83
C ALA A 95 4.03 -26.97 -18.22
N GLU A 96 4.56 -27.87 -19.06
CA GLU A 96 5.09 -29.17 -18.62
C GLU A 96 6.58 -29.11 -18.24
N GLU A 97 7.23 -27.97 -18.49
CA GLU A 97 8.63 -27.74 -18.21
C GLU A 97 8.92 -27.76 -16.71
N ALA A 98 10.15 -28.12 -16.36
CA ALA A 98 10.61 -28.08 -14.98
C ALA A 98 10.55 -26.67 -14.41
N VAL A 99 10.04 -26.53 -13.19
CA VAL A 99 10.06 -25.29 -12.43
C VAL A 99 11.41 -25.14 -11.73
N GLU A 100 12.04 -23.99 -11.88
CA GLU A 100 13.29 -23.66 -11.18
C GLU A 100 13.09 -22.46 -10.23
N VAL A 101 13.79 -22.53 -9.09
CA VAL A 101 13.95 -21.42 -8.16
C VAL A 101 15.04 -20.52 -8.70
N VAL A 102 14.77 -19.24 -8.87
CA VAL A 102 15.77 -18.26 -9.31
C VAL A 102 16.34 -17.51 -8.12
N THR A 103 15.45 -17.01 -7.25
CA THR A 103 15.82 -16.18 -6.11
C THR A 103 14.98 -16.55 -4.90
N LEU A 104 15.59 -16.52 -3.72
CA LEU A 104 14.93 -16.62 -2.43
C LEU A 104 14.99 -15.27 -1.71
N ARG A 105 13.89 -14.87 -1.11
CA ARG A 105 13.75 -13.57 -0.41
C ARG A 105 13.19 -13.77 0.99
N ALA A 106 13.74 -13.03 1.94
CA ALA A 106 13.13 -12.83 3.26
C ALA A 106 13.03 -11.33 3.53
N ALA A 107 11.90 -10.89 4.07
CA ALA A 107 11.68 -9.50 4.39
C ALA A 107 11.15 -9.37 5.82
N ALA A 108 11.82 -8.56 6.65
CA ALA A 108 11.30 -8.13 7.93
C ALA A 108 10.44 -6.89 7.73
N VAL A 109 9.19 -6.95 8.15
CA VAL A 109 8.22 -5.86 8.07
C VAL A 109 7.94 -5.38 9.47
N VAL A 110 8.32 -4.15 9.75
CA VAL A 110 8.09 -3.45 11.01
C VAL A 110 6.81 -2.62 10.84
N ALA A 111 5.72 -3.05 11.48
CA ALA A 111 4.48 -2.32 11.43
C ALA A 111 4.64 -0.97 12.16
N ARG A 112 4.39 0.13 11.46
CA ARG A 112 4.31 1.45 12.06
C ARG A 112 2.87 1.74 12.45
N SER A 113 2.67 2.24 13.67
CA SER A 113 1.40 2.85 14.05
C SER A 113 1.38 4.29 13.55
N ILE A 114 0.32 4.64 12.81
CA ILE A 114 0.08 6.04 12.45
C ILE A 114 -0.07 6.83 13.75
N PRO A 115 0.67 7.94 13.94
CA PRO A 115 0.37 8.84 15.04
C PRO A 115 -1.08 9.29 14.89
N GLU A 116 -1.88 9.17 15.96
CA GLU A 116 -3.19 9.81 15.97
C GLU A 116 -2.96 11.31 15.77
N THR A 117 -3.20 11.78 14.55
CA THR A 117 -3.23 13.22 14.28
C THR A 117 -4.51 13.75 14.85
N GLY A 118 -4.45 14.20 16.09
CA GLY A 118 -5.52 14.98 16.69
C GLY A 118 -5.77 16.18 15.77
N LEU A 119 -6.99 16.28 15.24
CA LEU A 119 -7.42 17.50 14.57
C LEU A 119 -7.37 18.62 15.61
N ALA A 120 -6.60 19.67 15.35
CA ALA A 120 -6.66 20.85 16.17
C ALA A 120 -8.12 21.38 16.11
N GLU A 121 -8.74 21.53 17.27
CA GLU A 121 -10.02 22.24 17.34
C GLU A 121 -9.82 23.65 16.81
N SER A 122 -10.35 23.94 15.64
CA SER A 122 -10.34 25.29 15.11
C SER A 122 -11.70 25.66 14.52
N THR A 123 -12.13 26.89 14.83
CA THR A 123 -13.33 27.50 14.27
C THR A 123 -13.12 27.80 12.79
N PHE A 124 -14.19 27.62 11.99
CA PHE A 124 -14.23 28.05 10.61
C PHE A 124 -13.91 29.55 10.51
N ALA A 125 -12.75 29.88 9.98
CA ALA A 125 -12.45 31.23 9.58
C ALA A 125 -12.81 31.41 8.11
N LYS A 126 -13.81 32.23 7.79
CA LYS A 126 -14.02 32.74 6.43
C LYS A 126 -12.89 33.72 6.13
N LEU A 127 -12.05 33.39 5.15
CA LEU A 127 -10.91 34.22 4.74
C LEU A 127 -11.35 35.34 3.80
N GLY A 128 -12.36 35.08 2.96
CA GLY A 128 -12.81 36.01 1.95
C GLY A 128 -13.92 35.46 1.08
N GLU A 129 -14.17 36.15 -0.01
CA GLU A 129 -15.11 35.74 -1.05
C GLU A 129 -14.58 36.22 -2.40
N HIS A 130 -14.61 35.37 -3.39
CA HIS A 130 -14.07 35.63 -4.73
C HIS A 130 -15.08 35.18 -5.78
N THR A 131 -15.01 35.75 -6.97
CA THR A 131 -15.74 35.23 -8.12
C THR A 131 -14.96 34.07 -8.72
N ALA A 132 -15.61 32.91 -8.83
CA ALA A 132 -15.06 31.73 -9.53
C ALA A 132 -15.99 31.29 -10.66
N VAL A 133 -15.44 30.71 -11.71
CA VAL A 133 -16.19 30.25 -12.88
C VAL A 133 -16.32 28.74 -12.85
N PHE A 134 -17.54 28.21 -12.84
CA PHE A 134 -17.86 26.79 -12.94
C PHE A 134 -18.77 26.55 -14.13
N GLY A 135 -18.36 25.69 -15.07
CA GLY A 135 -19.17 25.38 -16.26
C GLY A 135 -19.46 26.57 -17.18
N GLY A 136 -18.68 27.65 -17.09
CA GLY A 136 -18.88 28.89 -17.85
C GLY A 136 -19.74 29.93 -17.16
N GLU A 137 -20.25 29.66 -15.95
CA GLU A 137 -21.03 30.58 -15.13
C GLU A 137 -20.22 31.13 -13.96
N GLU A 138 -20.45 32.40 -13.61
CA GLU A 138 -19.78 33.06 -12.50
C GLU A 138 -20.57 32.86 -11.18
N TYR A 139 -19.82 32.46 -10.15
CA TYR A 139 -20.38 32.27 -8.81
C TYR A 139 -19.59 33.06 -7.76
N SER A 140 -20.30 33.70 -6.84
CA SER A 140 -19.69 34.21 -5.61
C SER A 140 -19.28 33.02 -4.74
N THR A 141 -17.98 32.88 -4.49
CA THR A 141 -17.38 31.68 -3.89
C THR A 141 -16.62 32.04 -2.63
N PRO A 142 -17.17 31.71 -1.45
CA PRO A 142 -16.48 31.94 -0.18
C PRO A 142 -15.24 31.04 -0.03
N THR A 143 -14.21 31.61 0.59
CA THR A 143 -12.96 30.91 0.92
C THR A 143 -12.87 30.74 2.44
N TYR A 144 -12.56 29.52 2.88
CA TYR A 144 -12.42 29.13 4.28
C TYR A 144 -11.05 28.53 4.57
N GLN A 145 -10.52 28.77 5.75
CA GLN A 145 -9.27 28.17 6.21
C GLN A 145 -9.51 26.77 6.83
N ARG A 146 -8.61 25.84 6.57
CA ARG A 146 -8.48 24.58 7.31
C ARG A 146 -7.43 24.74 8.44
N PRO A 147 -7.46 23.96 9.54
CA PRO A 147 -8.30 22.78 9.81
C PRO A 147 -9.74 23.14 10.20
N MET A 148 -10.62 22.13 10.09
CA MET A 148 -12.06 22.27 10.34
C MET A 148 -12.49 21.17 11.32
N THR A 149 -13.46 21.46 12.18
CA THR A 149 -13.99 20.48 13.14
C THR A 149 -14.70 19.33 12.43
N ALA A 150 -14.45 18.07 12.86
CA ALA A 150 -15.16 16.90 12.35
C ALA A 150 -16.69 17.07 12.42
N GLY A 151 -17.39 16.53 11.44
CA GLY A 151 -18.84 16.65 11.28
C GLY A 151 -19.30 17.98 10.66
N THR A 152 -18.39 18.92 10.41
CA THR A 152 -18.74 20.17 9.74
C THR A 152 -19.03 19.94 8.27
N THR A 153 -20.17 20.49 7.79
CA THR A 153 -20.57 20.42 6.37
C THR A 153 -20.67 21.83 5.78
N ARG A 154 -20.30 21.96 4.51
CA ARG A 154 -20.46 23.18 3.70
C ARG A 154 -20.94 22.83 2.31
N SER A 155 -21.87 23.62 1.81
CA SER A 155 -22.32 23.52 0.42
C SER A 155 -21.46 24.38 -0.48
N GLY A 156 -21.23 23.87 -1.70
CA GLY A 156 -20.56 24.60 -2.76
C GLY A 156 -21.49 25.65 -3.44
N PRO A 157 -20.91 26.61 -4.15
CA PRO A 157 -19.47 26.71 -4.40
C PRO A 157 -18.70 27.21 -3.17
N ALA A 158 -17.55 26.60 -2.90
CA ALA A 158 -16.67 27.02 -1.81
C ALA A 158 -15.20 26.65 -2.11
N ILE A 159 -14.26 27.38 -1.52
CA ILE A 159 -12.83 27.08 -1.55
C ILE A 159 -12.36 26.85 -0.12
N LEU A 160 -11.63 25.76 0.09
CA LEU A 160 -11.05 25.42 1.38
C LEU A 160 -9.53 25.46 1.24
N GLU A 161 -8.88 26.41 1.92
CA GLU A 161 -7.43 26.63 1.86
C GLU A 161 -6.72 26.03 3.06
N GLN A 162 -5.56 25.44 2.80
CA GLN A 162 -4.58 24.96 3.75
C GLN A 162 -3.19 25.36 3.23
N ASP A 163 -2.19 25.42 4.09
CA ASP A 163 -0.84 25.91 3.74
C ASP A 163 -0.26 25.24 2.48
N GLU A 164 -0.55 23.95 2.26
CA GLU A 164 0.00 23.16 1.15
C GLU A 164 -1.05 22.63 0.17
N SER A 165 -2.33 22.96 0.37
CA SER A 165 -3.39 22.43 -0.51
C SER A 165 -4.62 23.33 -0.55
N THR A 166 -5.32 23.29 -1.68
CA THR A 166 -6.63 23.96 -1.87
C THR A 166 -7.63 22.93 -2.35
N THR A 167 -8.79 22.87 -1.68
CA THR A 167 -9.92 22.05 -2.12
C THR A 167 -11.03 22.95 -2.65
N VAL A 168 -11.47 22.65 -3.86
CA VAL A 168 -12.59 23.35 -4.51
C VAL A 168 -13.84 22.49 -4.40
N VAL A 169 -14.91 23.07 -3.86
CA VAL A 169 -16.24 22.46 -3.78
C VAL A 169 -17.10 23.10 -4.87
N PRO A 170 -17.49 22.37 -5.93
CA PRO A 170 -18.31 22.93 -7.01
C PRO A 170 -19.74 23.26 -6.56
N PRO A 171 -20.48 24.09 -7.34
CA PRO A 171 -21.93 24.23 -7.16
C PRO A 171 -22.64 22.87 -7.22
N GLY A 172 -23.63 22.64 -6.36
CA GLY A 172 -24.35 21.37 -6.28
C GLY A 172 -23.62 20.24 -5.57
N TRP A 173 -22.49 20.54 -4.90
CA TRP A 173 -21.76 19.61 -4.06
C TRP A 173 -21.71 20.09 -2.63
N ASP A 174 -21.71 19.14 -1.72
CA ASP A 174 -21.45 19.35 -0.29
C ASP A 174 -20.12 18.76 0.10
N VAL A 175 -19.41 19.39 1.03
CA VAL A 175 -18.20 18.85 1.65
C VAL A 175 -18.45 18.63 3.13
N THR A 176 -18.11 17.45 3.64
CA THR A 176 -18.19 17.12 5.07
C THR A 176 -16.80 16.71 5.58
N VAL A 177 -16.43 17.20 6.76
CA VAL A 177 -15.20 16.82 7.45
C VAL A 177 -15.44 15.51 8.20
N ALA A 178 -14.77 14.44 7.85
CA ALA A 178 -14.80 13.16 8.54
C ALA A 178 -14.07 13.23 9.90
N GLU A 179 -14.28 12.23 10.76
CA GLU A 179 -13.63 12.15 12.09
C GLU A 179 -12.09 12.18 12.02
N ASN A 180 -11.52 11.58 10.98
CA ASN A 180 -10.08 11.60 10.71
C ASN A 180 -9.57 12.86 9.99
N GLY A 181 -10.42 13.87 9.80
CA GLY A 181 -10.08 15.12 9.11
C GLY A 181 -10.12 15.07 7.58
N ALA A 182 -10.43 13.94 6.99
CA ALA A 182 -10.60 13.86 5.54
C ALA A 182 -11.82 14.69 5.09
N LEU A 183 -11.72 15.27 3.91
CA LEU A 183 -12.85 15.95 3.26
C LEU A 183 -13.58 14.96 2.36
N VAL A 184 -14.86 14.75 2.63
CA VAL A 184 -15.74 13.91 1.81
C VAL A 184 -16.64 14.83 1.01
N LEU A 185 -16.52 14.81 -0.31
CA LEU A 185 -17.36 15.57 -1.23
C LEU A 185 -18.47 14.65 -1.76
N THR A 186 -19.72 15.11 -1.66
CA THR A 186 -20.90 14.40 -2.16
C THR A 186 -21.76 15.33 -3.00
N GLU A 187 -22.42 14.81 -4.04
CA GLU A 187 -23.43 15.60 -4.74
C GLU A 187 -24.57 15.94 -3.78
N ALA A 188 -24.96 17.21 -3.77
CA ALA A 188 -26.10 17.66 -2.97
C ALA A 188 -27.38 17.01 -3.50
N THR A 189 -28.10 16.29 -2.64
CA THR A 189 -29.39 15.73 -3.01
C THR A 189 -30.38 16.87 -3.22
N GLN A 190 -30.95 16.96 -4.43
CA GLN A 190 -32.01 17.92 -4.76
C GLN A 190 -33.29 17.65 -3.98
#